data_e53fc4a0d29f100c68aad040ac6a4e14
#
_entry.id   e53fc4a0d29f100c68aad040ac6a4e14
#
_cell.length_a   1.000
_cell.length_b   1.000
_cell.length_c   1.000
_cell.angle_alpha   90.00
_cell.angle_beta   90.00
_cell.angle_gamma   90.00
#
_symmetry.space_group_name_H-M   'P 1'
#
loop_
_entity.id
_entity.type
_entity.pdbx_description
1 polymer ?
#
loop_
_entity_poly.entity_id
_entity_poly.type
_entity_poly.pdbx_seq_one_letter_code
_entity_poly.pdbx_strand_id
1 'polypeptide(L)'
;LSRDTPQSARVLYVEDAIDQALLVQTFFKALPGFTVTHTQDGDSALGLIASRSWELLVTDLNVPGADGFSLIKAFRSRFKRTPILVTTGYTQPEYEEQALRTGADYVFIKPLDQQDFLSRVQSLVAKRQPDEEDEPAVVLAVEGRLGDAEMGCGGTLLAEVAKGHTVIVMPICHRPEDASPEELKAATISSNILGVELRVDRTLFGDPDGQRDLVERTLNELRPTIVFMPALDDRDPSRREAARVTLAATTEVETVLAYETATTGFDFKPSRFHDIRAEMVLKLEALAAYQAVGVARVDLRPRMAQAYARYWGRFEDFGEVEAFEQVRAP
;
A
#
# COMPACT_ATOMS: atom_id res chain seq x y z
N LEU A 1 9.11 -22.17 15.76
CA LEU A 1 8.92 -21.26 16.91
C LEU A 1 8.16 -20.06 16.37
N SER A 2 6.80 -20.07 16.54
CA SER A 2 5.90 -19.01 16.13
C SER A 2 6.25 -17.71 16.85
N ARG A 3 6.52 -16.67 16.10
CA ARG A 3 6.54 -15.30 16.60
C ARG A 3 5.16 -14.69 16.38
N ASP A 4 4.19 -15.08 17.19
CA ASP A 4 2.97 -14.32 17.39
C ASP A 4 3.28 -13.14 18.31
N THR A 5 3.83 -12.07 17.75
CA THR A 5 3.68 -10.76 18.38
C THR A 5 2.24 -10.32 18.00
N PRO A 6 1.32 -10.09 18.93
CA PRO A 6 -0.02 -9.65 18.58
C PRO A 6 0.10 -8.32 17.84
N GLN A 7 -0.32 -8.31 16.58
CA GLN A 7 -0.36 -7.11 15.76
C GLN A 7 -1.26 -6.10 16.46
N SER A 8 -0.75 -4.90 16.74
CA SER A 8 -1.49 -3.86 17.45
C SER A 8 -2.67 -3.41 16.57
N ALA A 9 -3.90 -3.48 17.08
CA ALA A 9 -5.09 -3.02 16.39
C ALA A 9 -5.06 -1.50 16.21
N ARG A 10 -5.06 -1.03 14.97
CA ARG A 10 -5.01 0.40 14.62
C ARG A 10 -6.42 0.98 14.62
N VAL A 11 -6.63 2.01 15.42
CA VAL A 11 -7.90 2.71 15.56
C VAL A 11 -7.78 4.09 14.96
N LEU A 12 -8.64 4.41 13.99
CA LEU A 12 -8.85 5.79 13.58
C LEU A 12 -9.93 6.39 14.47
N TYR A 13 -9.60 7.47 15.18
CA TYR A 13 -10.54 8.17 16.05
C TYR A 13 -10.73 9.61 15.58
N VAL A 14 -11.99 10.00 15.33
CA VAL A 14 -12.36 11.34 14.80
C VAL A 14 -13.25 12.03 15.81
N GLU A 15 -12.77 13.13 16.39
CA GLU A 15 -13.45 13.91 17.44
C GLU A 15 -12.85 15.32 17.49
N ASP A 16 -13.65 16.36 17.34
CA ASP A 16 -13.20 17.74 17.37
C ASP A 16 -13.09 18.32 18.78
N ALA A 17 -13.90 17.82 19.73
CA ALA A 17 -13.86 18.24 21.13
C ALA A 17 -12.65 17.65 21.85
N ILE A 18 -11.68 18.52 22.20
CA ILE A 18 -10.37 18.11 22.78
C ILE A 18 -10.54 17.32 24.09
N ASP A 19 -11.48 17.72 24.95
CA ASP A 19 -11.76 17.05 26.22
C ASP A 19 -12.31 15.62 26.01
N GLN A 20 -13.21 15.44 25.05
CA GLN A 20 -13.73 14.13 24.65
C GLN A 20 -12.63 13.27 24.00
N ALA A 21 -11.82 13.86 23.15
CA ALA A 21 -10.71 13.19 22.53
C ALA A 21 -9.70 12.66 23.57
N LEU A 22 -9.33 13.45 24.55
CA LEU A 22 -8.44 13.06 25.64
C LEU A 22 -9.04 11.95 26.52
N LEU A 23 -10.35 12.05 26.79
CA LEU A 23 -11.07 11.03 27.57
C LEU A 23 -10.99 9.65 26.87
N VAL A 24 -11.38 9.58 25.60
CA VAL A 24 -11.38 8.32 24.83
C VAL A 24 -9.96 7.78 24.62
N GLN A 25 -8.99 8.63 24.34
CA GLN A 25 -7.58 8.22 24.26
C GLN A 25 -7.09 7.64 25.61
N THR A 26 -7.58 8.19 26.74
CA THR A 26 -7.26 7.65 28.07
C THR A 26 -7.90 6.27 28.28
N PHE A 27 -9.12 6.06 27.78
CA PHE A 27 -9.74 4.73 27.79
C PHE A 27 -8.86 3.71 27.03
N PHE A 28 -8.43 4.04 25.83
CA PHE A 28 -7.58 3.15 25.03
C PHE A 28 -6.21 2.83 25.67
N LYS A 29 -5.66 3.71 26.52
CA LYS A 29 -4.44 3.39 27.28
C LYS A 29 -4.62 2.20 28.23
N ALA A 30 -5.84 1.89 28.62
CA ALA A 30 -6.16 0.71 29.44
C ALA A 30 -6.27 -0.59 28.60
N LEU A 31 -6.21 -0.51 27.26
CA LEU A 31 -6.26 -1.64 26.34
C LEU A 31 -4.88 -1.91 25.70
N PRO A 32 -4.10 -2.87 26.21
CA PRO A 32 -2.88 -3.31 25.53
C PRO A 32 -3.22 -3.84 24.11
N GLY A 33 -2.37 -3.54 23.14
CA GLY A 33 -2.56 -4.02 21.77
C GLY A 33 -3.44 -3.13 20.89
N PHE A 34 -3.73 -1.89 21.32
CA PHE A 34 -4.41 -0.90 20.48
C PHE A 34 -3.52 0.33 20.25
N THR A 35 -3.49 0.82 19.01
CA THR A 35 -2.83 2.07 18.62
C THR A 35 -3.86 3.03 18.05
N VAL A 36 -4.03 4.19 18.69
CA VAL A 36 -5.03 5.19 18.29
C VAL A 36 -4.36 6.31 17.51
N THR A 37 -4.85 6.57 16.31
CA THR A 37 -4.58 7.78 15.54
C THR A 37 -5.81 8.68 15.64
N HIS A 38 -5.63 9.88 16.21
CA HIS A 38 -6.69 10.84 16.40
C HIS A 38 -6.58 11.99 15.39
N THR A 39 -7.72 12.43 14.87
CA THR A 39 -7.86 13.68 14.09
C THR A 39 -9.11 14.44 14.52
N GLN A 40 -9.10 15.77 14.34
CA GLN A 40 -10.16 16.67 14.79
C GLN A 40 -11.17 17.02 13.69
N ASP A 41 -10.90 16.65 12.46
CA ASP A 41 -11.72 17.01 11.30
C ASP A 41 -11.90 15.85 10.33
N GLY A 42 -13.02 15.87 9.60
CA GLY A 42 -13.39 14.82 8.69
C GLY A 42 -12.57 14.79 7.41
N ASP A 43 -12.05 15.91 6.93
CA ASP A 43 -11.26 15.95 5.70
C ASP A 43 -9.91 15.26 5.91
N SER A 44 -9.25 15.53 7.05
CA SER A 44 -8.06 14.78 7.48
C SER A 44 -8.36 13.29 7.68
N ALA A 45 -9.54 12.95 8.24
CA ALA A 45 -9.96 11.57 8.41
C ALA A 45 -10.13 10.85 7.06
N LEU A 46 -10.69 11.50 6.03
CA LEU A 46 -10.79 10.93 4.68
C LEU A 46 -9.41 10.62 4.09
N GLY A 47 -8.44 11.51 4.26
CA GLY A 47 -7.05 11.27 3.87
C GLY A 47 -6.44 10.05 4.56
N LEU A 48 -6.68 9.90 5.87
CA LEU A 48 -6.22 8.75 6.65
C LEU A 48 -6.93 7.45 6.25
N ILE A 49 -8.23 7.49 5.95
CA ILE A 49 -9.00 6.35 5.42
C ILE A 49 -8.42 5.90 4.09
N ALA A 50 -8.06 6.84 3.21
CA ALA A 50 -7.53 6.53 1.89
C ALA A 50 -6.10 5.95 1.90
N SER A 51 -5.28 6.31 2.90
CA SER A 51 -3.83 6.03 2.91
C SER A 51 -3.40 4.84 3.77
N ARG A 52 -4.27 4.31 4.66
CA ARG A 52 -3.89 3.28 5.65
C ARG A 52 -4.99 2.26 5.84
N SER A 53 -4.64 1.08 6.37
CA SER A 53 -5.61 0.10 6.88
C SER A 53 -5.91 0.35 8.35
N TRP A 54 -7.13 -0.01 8.76
CA TRP A 54 -7.66 0.22 10.10
C TRP A 54 -8.39 -1.02 10.61
N GLU A 55 -8.29 -1.28 11.90
CA GLU A 55 -9.01 -2.37 12.57
C GLU A 55 -10.29 -1.88 13.25
N LEU A 56 -10.44 -0.55 13.41
CA LEU A 56 -11.65 0.09 13.95
C LEU A 56 -11.69 1.56 13.52
N LEU A 57 -12.87 2.04 13.13
CA LEU A 57 -13.19 3.47 13.09
C LEU A 57 -14.02 3.81 14.34
N VAL A 58 -13.63 4.87 15.04
CA VAL A 58 -14.46 5.54 16.06
C VAL A 58 -14.66 6.99 15.58
N THR A 59 -15.90 7.44 15.42
CA THR A 59 -16.18 8.79 14.93
C THR A 59 -17.34 9.46 15.63
N ASP A 60 -17.24 10.76 15.91
CA ASP A 60 -18.43 11.57 16.16
C ASP A 60 -19.20 11.80 14.85
N LEU A 61 -20.49 12.02 14.93
CA LEU A 61 -21.32 12.44 13.81
C LEU A 61 -21.12 13.91 13.45
N ASN A 62 -20.81 14.75 14.44
CA ASN A 62 -20.66 16.19 14.26
C ASN A 62 -19.19 16.59 14.36
N VAL A 63 -18.48 16.54 13.24
CA VAL A 63 -17.09 16.99 13.12
C VAL A 63 -16.96 18.00 11.97
N PRO A 64 -15.99 18.94 12.04
CA PRO A 64 -15.73 19.91 10.96
C PRO A 64 -15.30 19.21 9.66
N GLY A 65 -15.58 19.84 8.52
CA GLY A 65 -15.28 19.28 7.19
C GLY A 65 -16.27 18.21 6.79
N ALA A 66 -15.81 17.04 6.37
CA ALA A 66 -16.68 15.89 6.09
C ALA A 66 -17.33 15.38 7.40
N ASP A 67 -18.66 15.35 7.44
CA ASP A 67 -19.41 14.87 8.61
C ASP A 67 -19.26 13.38 8.87
N GLY A 68 -19.64 12.91 10.07
CA GLY A 68 -19.50 11.52 10.46
C GLY A 68 -20.25 10.54 9.56
N PHE A 69 -21.38 10.91 8.96
CA PHE A 69 -22.09 10.04 8.01
C PHE A 69 -21.30 9.85 6.72
N SER A 70 -20.65 10.91 6.23
CA SER A 70 -19.75 10.87 5.08
C SER A 70 -18.54 9.99 5.36
N LEU A 71 -17.97 10.08 6.58
CA LEU A 71 -16.87 9.23 7.04
C LEU A 71 -17.27 7.76 7.10
N ILE A 72 -18.45 7.44 7.65
CA ILE A 72 -18.98 6.06 7.71
C ILE A 72 -19.09 5.49 6.28
N LYS A 73 -19.64 6.26 5.33
CA LYS A 73 -19.76 5.82 3.93
C LYS A 73 -18.41 5.58 3.29
N ALA A 74 -17.48 6.53 3.42
CA ALA A 74 -16.14 6.42 2.86
C ALA A 74 -15.39 5.23 3.46
N PHE A 75 -15.45 5.06 4.78
CA PHE A 75 -14.81 3.96 5.46
C PHE A 75 -15.40 2.61 5.04
N ARG A 76 -16.74 2.47 5.02
CA ARG A 76 -17.43 1.26 4.63
C ARG A 76 -17.23 0.89 3.15
N SER A 77 -17.06 1.88 2.27
CA SER A 77 -16.76 1.61 0.86
C SER A 77 -15.42 0.91 0.67
N ARG A 78 -14.42 1.24 1.50
CA ARG A 78 -13.07 0.67 1.47
C ARG A 78 -12.93 -0.57 2.37
N PHE A 79 -13.45 -0.49 3.60
CA PHE A 79 -13.36 -1.54 4.62
C PHE A 79 -14.73 -2.16 4.85
N LYS A 80 -15.04 -3.24 4.11
CA LYS A 80 -16.38 -3.85 4.10
C LYS A 80 -16.78 -4.46 5.45
N ARG A 81 -15.82 -5.03 6.18
CA ARG A 81 -16.03 -5.82 7.40
C ARG A 81 -15.38 -5.21 8.64
N THR A 82 -14.55 -4.20 8.49
CA THR A 82 -13.92 -3.49 9.61
C THR A 82 -14.98 -2.74 10.42
N PRO A 83 -15.02 -2.90 11.75
CA PRO A 83 -16.06 -2.30 12.58
C PRO A 83 -15.99 -0.77 12.60
N ILE A 84 -17.18 -0.15 12.69
CA ILE A 84 -17.38 1.29 12.82
C ILE A 84 -18.20 1.53 14.08
N LEU A 85 -17.64 2.27 15.02
CA LEU A 85 -18.28 2.69 16.25
C LEU A 85 -18.48 4.21 16.20
N VAL A 86 -19.72 4.63 16.38
CA VAL A 86 -20.09 6.05 16.46
C VAL A 86 -20.19 6.48 17.91
N THR A 87 -19.69 7.68 18.24
CA THR A 87 -19.90 8.33 19.52
C THR A 87 -20.59 9.68 19.25
N THR A 88 -21.76 9.92 19.81
CA THR A 88 -22.51 11.14 19.47
C THR A 88 -23.20 11.76 20.68
N GLY A 89 -23.33 13.07 20.68
CA GLY A 89 -24.17 13.83 21.62
C GLY A 89 -25.65 13.89 21.22
N TYR A 90 -25.99 13.44 20.02
CA TYR A 90 -27.39 13.40 19.57
C TYR A 90 -28.15 12.27 20.27
N THR A 91 -29.23 12.62 20.99
CA THR A 91 -30.06 11.68 21.75
C THR A 91 -31.31 11.24 20.99
N GLN A 92 -31.57 11.81 19.83
CA GLN A 92 -32.72 11.48 19.00
C GLN A 92 -32.50 10.14 18.28
N PRO A 93 -33.47 9.20 18.38
CA PRO A 93 -33.33 7.87 17.79
C PRO A 93 -33.05 7.86 16.28
N GLU A 94 -33.47 8.90 15.57
CA GLU A 94 -33.29 9.06 14.11
C GLU A 94 -31.82 9.09 13.71
N TYR A 95 -30.95 9.72 14.53
CA TYR A 95 -29.51 9.76 14.25
C TYR A 95 -28.84 8.41 14.45
N GLU A 96 -29.23 7.68 15.48
CA GLU A 96 -28.74 6.32 15.71
C GLU A 96 -29.16 5.40 14.54
N GLU A 97 -30.45 5.42 14.18
CA GLU A 97 -30.96 4.63 13.06
C GLU A 97 -30.27 4.97 11.74
N GLN A 98 -30.05 6.26 11.48
CA GLN A 98 -29.36 6.71 10.28
C GLN A 98 -27.89 6.26 10.28
N ALA A 99 -27.16 6.32 11.40
CA ALA A 99 -25.79 5.87 11.51
C ALA A 99 -25.67 4.37 11.21
N LEU A 100 -26.55 3.56 11.82
CA LEU A 100 -26.61 2.11 11.58
C LEU A 100 -26.95 1.78 10.11
N ARG A 101 -27.92 2.47 9.52
CA ARG A 101 -28.26 2.31 8.08
C ARG A 101 -27.13 2.74 7.15
N THR A 102 -26.31 3.70 7.58
CA THR A 102 -25.17 4.19 6.81
C THR A 102 -23.99 3.21 6.86
N GLY A 103 -23.99 2.28 7.83
CA GLY A 103 -23.00 1.23 7.95
C GLY A 103 -22.22 1.20 9.27
N ALA A 104 -22.61 1.97 10.29
CA ALA A 104 -22.07 1.83 11.63
C ALA A 104 -22.50 0.48 12.25
N ASP A 105 -21.62 -0.13 13.05
CA ASP A 105 -21.90 -1.38 13.76
C ASP A 105 -22.42 -1.14 15.16
N TYR A 106 -22.13 0.04 15.72
CA TYR A 106 -22.63 0.44 17.03
C TYR A 106 -22.60 1.96 17.21
N VAL A 107 -23.54 2.48 18.01
CA VAL A 107 -23.64 3.89 18.37
C VAL A 107 -23.65 4.04 19.89
N PHE A 108 -22.75 4.87 20.42
CA PHE A 108 -22.75 5.33 21.79
C PHE A 108 -23.30 6.75 21.87
N ILE A 109 -24.23 6.97 22.79
CA ILE A 109 -24.68 8.32 23.17
C ILE A 109 -23.78 8.81 24.30
N LYS A 110 -23.20 10.01 24.14
CA LYS A 110 -22.40 10.66 25.18
C LYS A 110 -23.27 11.09 26.38
N PRO A 111 -22.82 10.96 27.65
CA PRO A 111 -21.46 10.65 28.08
C PRO A 111 -21.12 9.16 28.01
N LEU A 112 -19.86 8.85 27.70
CA LEU A 112 -19.39 7.46 27.54
C LEU A 112 -19.03 6.85 28.91
N ASP A 113 -19.53 5.65 29.20
CA ASP A 113 -18.99 4.82 30.26
C ASP A 113 -17.74 4.08 29.76
N GLN A 114 -16.65 4.13 30.53
CA GLN A 114 -15.38 3.54 30.14
C GLN A 114 -15.48 2.03 29.98
N GLN A 115 -16.13 1.33 30.90
CA GLN A 115 -16.16 -0.12 30.88
C GLN A 115 -17.01 -0.63 29.71
N ASP A 116 -18.17 -0.03 29.50
CA ASP A 116 -19.05 -0.36 28.38
C ASP A 116 -18.38 -0.07 27.04
N PHE A 117 -17.74 1.09 26.91
CA PHE A 117 -17.02 1.48 25.69
C PHE A 117 -15.91 0.48 25.35
N LEU A 118 -15.02 0.17 26.29
CA LEU A 118 -13.89 -0.73 26.08
C LEU A 118 -14.36 -2.17 25.80
N SER A 119 -15.39 -2.63 26.52
CA SER A 119 -15.99 -3.95 26.27
C SER A 119 -16.55 -4.06 24.86
N ARG A 120 -17.21 -3.02 24.37
CA ARG A 120 -17.76 -2.98 23.02
C ARG A 120 -16.65 -2.95 21.95
N VAL A 121 -15.62 -2.11 22.14
CA VAL A 121 -14.46 -2.05 21.26
C VAL A 121 -13.80 -3.42 21.12
N GLN A 122 -13.51 -4.09 22.25
CA GLN A 122 -12.93 -5.43 22.25
C GLN A 122 -13.83 -6.45 21.53
N SER A 123 -15.14 -6.42 21.82
CA SER A 123 -16.10 -7.33 21.19
C SER A 123 -16.19 -7.14 19.67
N LEU A 124 -16.18 -5.88 19.19
CA LEU A 124 -16.24 -5.57 17.77
C LEU A 124 -14.97 -6.01 17.04
N VAL A 125 -13.81 -5.67 17.60
CA VAL A 125 -12.51 -6.03 16.98
C VAL A 125 -12.29 -7.55 17.02
N ALA A 126 -12.66 -8.23 18.11
CA ALA A 126 -12.53 -9.69 18.21
C ALA A 126 -13.46 -10.45 17.25
N LYS A 127 -14.61 -9.87 16.88
CA LYS A 127 -15.56 -10.45 15.91
C LYS A 127 -15.27 -10.04 14.46
N ARG A 128 -14.32 -9.12 14.27
CA ARG A 128 -13.94 -8.66 12.95
C ARG A 128 -13.52 -9.84 12.09
N GLN A 129 -14.15 -9.98 10.95
CA GLN A 129 -13.60 -10.80 9.87
C GLN A 129 -12.65 -9.90 9.08
N PRO A 130 -11.45 -10.41 8.71
CA PRO A 130 -10.55 -9.65 7.85
C PRO A 130 -11.27 -9.17 6.59
N ASP A 131 -11.03 -7.94 6.19
CA ASP A 131 -11.40 -7.48 4.85
C ASP A 131 -10.52 -8.20 3.83
N GLU A 132 -10.96 -8.34 2.59
CA GLU A 132 -10.18 -9.00 1.53
C GLU A 132 -8.80 -8.32 1.34
N GLU A 133 -8.69 -7.02 1.67
CA GLU A 133 -7.43 -6.27 1.70
C GLU A 133 -6.50 -6.63 2.89
N ASP A 134 -7.01 -7.32 3.92
CA ASP A 134 -6.23 -7.73 5.10
C ASP A 134 -5.71 -9.18 5.00
N GLU A 135 -6.16 -9.96 4.03
CA GLU A 135 -5.58 -11.27 3.76
C GLU A 135 -4.18 -11.08 3.14
N PRO A 136 -3.18 -11.88 3.59
CA PRO A 136 -1.86 -11.79 2.99
C PRO A 136 -1.94 -12.02 1.48
N ALA A 137 -1.80 -10.96 0.73
CA ALA A 137 -1.81 -10.99 -0.72
C ALA A 137 -0.43 -11.34 -1.26
N VAL A 138 -0.36 -11.80 -2.50
CA VAL A 138 0.89 -11.93 -3.24
C VAL A 138 0.99 -10.77 -4.23
N VAL A 139 2.09 -10.04 -4.15
CA VAL A 139 2.44 -8.92 -5.02
C VAL A 139 3.65 -9.31 -5.85
N LEU A 140 3.54 -9.23 -7.17
CA LEU A 140 4.63 -9.50 -8.10
C LEU A 140 5.06 -8.23 -8.81
N ALA A 141 6.33 -7.86 -8.73
CA ALA A 141 6.93 -6.81 -9.54
C ALA A 141 7.85 -7.43 -10.60
N VAL A 142 7.48 -7.30 -11.87
CA VAL A 142 8.31 -7.75 -12.99
C VAL A 142 9.16 -6.57 -13.46
N GLU A 143 10.44 -6.81 -13.74
CA GLU A 143 11.34 -5.79 -14.22
C GLU A 143 12.11 -6.22 -15.48
N GLY A 144 12.38 -5.26 -16.37
CA GLY A 144 13.13 -5.50 -17.61
C GLY A 144 14.62 -5.46 -17.39
N ARG A 145 15.07 -4.72 -16.39
CA ARG A 145 16.47 -4.61 -15.95
C ARG A 145 16.50 -4.54 -14.43
N LEU A 146 17.54 -5.14 -13.85
CA LEU A 146 17.73 -5.11 -12.40
C LEU A 146 17.70 -3.68 -11.85
N GLY A 147 16.90 -3.43 -10.84
CA GLY A 147 16.71 -2.13 -10.20
C GLY A 147 15.54 -1.30 -10.72
N ASP A 148 14.84 -1.76 -11.75
CA ASP A 148 13.71 -1.02 -12.31
C ASP A 148 12.54 -0.97 -11.31
N ALA A 149 12.28 -2.08 -10.60
CA ALA A 149 11.22 -2.15 -9.59
C ALA A 149 11.53 -1.28 -8.37
N GLU A 150 12.79 -1.31 -7.91
CA GLU A 150 13.23 -0.43 -6.81
C GLU A 150 13.04 1.04 -7.16
N MET A 151 13.34 1.39 -8.40
CA MET A 151 13.21 2.77 -8.87
C MET A 151 11.76 3.18 -9.05
N GLY A 152 10.95 2.35 -9.75
CA GLY A 152 9.59 2.68 -10.15
C GLY A 152 8.54 2.50 -9.06
N CYS A 153 8.68 1.46 -8.22
CA CYS A 153 7.68 1.08 -7.23
C CYS A 153 8.24 0.65 -5.86
N GLY A 154 9.53 0.85 -5.58
CA GLY A 154 10.19 0.35 -4.36
C GLY A 154 9.56 0.84 -3.06
N GLY A 155 9.06 2.07 -2.99
CA GLY A 155 8.34 2.58 -1.82
C GLY A 155 7.00 1.87 -1.63
N THR A 156 6.26 1.66 -2.72
CA THR A 156 5.02 0.89 -2.72
C THR A 156 5.27 -0.56 -2.30
N LEU A 157 6.34 -1.22 -2.81
CA LEU A 157 6.68 -2.58 -2.39
C LEU A 157 6.98 -2.66 -0.90
N LEU A 158 7.70 -1.68 -0.32
CA LEU A 158 7.92 -1.58 1.14
C LEU A 158 6.59 -1.48 1.91
N ALA A 159 5.67 -0.65 1.42
CA ALA A 159 4.35 -0.52 2.03
C ALA A 159 3.54 -1.83 1.97
N GLU A 160 3.65 -2.59 0.87
CA GLU A 160 3.01 -3.90 0.74
C GLU A 160 3.63 -4.94 1.70
N VAL A 161 4.97 -4.96 1.85
CA VAL A 161 5.65 -5.79 2.85
C VAL A 161 5.21 -5.42 4.27
N ALA A 162 5.06 -4.12 4.57
CA ALA A 162 4.60 -3.66 5.89
C ALA A 162 3.15 -4.07 6.21
N LYS A 163 2.32 -4.35 5.19
CA LYS A 163 0.97 -4.92 5.34
C LYS A 163 0.99 -6.43 5.60
N GLY A 164 2.16 -7.09 5.52
CA GLY A 164 2.30 -8.54 5.66
C GLY A 164 2.11 -9.33 4.36
N HIS A 165 2.07 -8.65 3.21
CA HIS A 165 1.97 -9.29 1.90
C HIS A 165 3.28 -10.00 1.53
N THR A 166 3.20 -11.06 0.75
CA THR A 166 4.35 -11.68 0.10
C THR A 166 4.69 -10.88 -1.14
N VAL A 167 5.86 -10.23 -1.17
CA VAL A 167 6.29 -9.40 -2.28
C VAL A 167 7.47 -10.03 -2.99
N ILE A 168 7.35 -10.21 -4.30
CA ILE A 168 8.36 -10.85 -5.15
C ILE A 168 8.76 -9.88 -6.25
N VAL A 169 10.07 -9.71 -6.45
CA VAL A 169 10.65 -9.00 -7.59
C VAL A 169 11.26 -10.01 -8.54
N MET A 170 10.86 -9.97 -9.81
CA MET A 170 11.29 -10.91 -10.83
C MET A 170 11.85 -10.19 -12.06
N PRO A 171 13.18 -10.15 -12.21
CA PRO A 171 13.81 -9.63 -13.42
C PRO A 171 13.69 -10.63 -14.58
N ILE A 172 13.26 -10.13 -15.74
CA ILE A 172 13.20 -10.86 -17.01
C ILE A 172 14.06 -10.11 -18.04
N CYS A 173 15.37 -10.09 -17.81
CA CYS A 173 16.31 -9.35 -18.62
C CYS A 173 16.37 -9.88 -20.06
N HIS A 174 15.98 -9.05 -21.03
CA HIS A 174 15.96 -9.42 -22.43
C HIS A 174 17.36 -9.74 -22.98
N ARG A 175 18.40 -9.10 -22.43
CA ARG A 175 19.79 -9.29 -22.83
C ARG A 175 20.63 -9.71 -21.63
N PRO A 176 21.55 -10.70 -21.79
CA PRO A 176 22.43 -11.14 -20.71
C PRO A 176 23.28 -10.03 -20.09
N GLU A 177 23.65 -9.01 -20.88
CA GLU A 177 24.41 -7.85 -20.43
C GLU A 177 23.62 -6.88 -19.54
N ASP A 178 22.29 -7.00 -19.49
CA ASP A 178 21.43 -6.23 -18.58
C ASP A 178 21.45 -6.73 -17.14
N ALA A 179 22.31 -7.72 -16.82
CA ALA A 179 22.46 -8.32 -15.49
C ALA A 179 23.91 -8.72 -15.21
N SER A 180 24.78 -7.74 -15.03
CA SER A 180 26.16 -8.01 -14.60
C SER A 180 26.22 -8.65 -13.20
N PRO A 181 27.33 -9.33 -12.83
CA PRO A 181 27.51 -9.87 -11.48
C PRO A 181 27.35 -8.81 -10.37
N GLU A 182 27.82 -7.58 -10.64
CA GLU A 182 27.70 -6.45 -9.74
C GLU A 182 26.24 -6.01 -9.59
N GLU A 183 25.46 -5.94 -10.67
CA GLU A 183 24.03 -5.61 -10.63
C GLU A 183 23.23 -6.69 -9.87
N LEU A 184 23.54 -7.98 -10.09
CA LEU A 184 22.90 -9.07 -9.34
C LEU A 184 23.21 -9.01 -7.84
N LYS A 185 24.47 -8.69 -7.48
CA LYS A 185 24.86 -8.48 -6.10
C LYS A 185 24.11 -7.28 -5.49
N ALA A 186 24.01 -6.18 -6.23
CA ALA A 186 23.26 -5.00 -5.80
C ALA A 186 21.78 -5.31 -5.60
N ALA A 187 21.15 -5.99 -6.57
CA ALA A 187 19.75 -6.39 -6.48
C ALA A 187 19.46 -7.28 -5.27
N THR A 188 20.39 -8.22 -4.95
CA THR A 188 20.26 -9.06 -3.75
C THR A 188 20.32 -8.22 -2.46
N ILE A 189 21.22 -7.24 -2.37
CA ILE A 189 21.30 -6.34 -1.21
C ILE A 189 20.05 -5.47 -1.13
N SER A 190 19.63 -4.89 -2.24
CA SER A 190 18.44 -4.06 -2.35
C SER A 190 17.18 -4.81 -1.91
N SER A 191 16.99 -6.03 -2.42
CA SER A 191 15.83 -6.88 -2.06
C SER A 191 15.79 -7.20 -0.57
N ASN A 192 16.95 -7.42 0.07
CA ASN A 192 17.01 -7.61 1.52
C ASN A 192 16.61 -6.34 2.29
N ILE A 193 16.99 -5.16 1.81
CA ILE A 193 16.61 -3.88 2.43
C ILE A 193 15.10 -3.66 2.28
N LEU A 194 14.53 -3.96 1.11
CA LEU A 194 13.09 -3.85 0.85
C LEU A 194 12.28 -4.95 1.56
N GLY A 195 12.90 -6.04 1.99
CA GLY A 195 12.20 -7.19 2.58
C GLY A 195 11.41 -8.02 1.56
N VAL A 196 11.83 -7.99 0.28
CA VAL A 196 11.18 -8.70 -0.83
C VAL A 196 11.96 -9.95 -1.25
N GLU A 197 11.26 -10.94 -1.83
CA GLU A 197 11.92 -12.08 -2.48
C GLU A 197 12.41 -11.66 -3.86
N LEU A 198 13.69 -11.86 -4.14
CA LEU A 198 14.25 -11.70 -5.49
C LEU A 198 14.27 -13.05 -6.20
N ARG A 199 13.44 -13.21 -7.25
CA ARG A 199 13.33 -14.46 -8.02
C ARG A 199 14.04 -14.30 -9.37
N VAL A 200 15.24 -14.82 -9.50
CA VAL A 200 16.10 -14.70 -10.69
C VAL A 200 16.39 -16.06 -11.31
N ASP A 201 16.08 -16.23 -12.58
CA ASP A 201 16.57 -17.35 -13.40
C ASP A 201 17.48 -16.82 -14.50
N ARG A 202 18.79 -16.83 -14.25
CA ARG A 202 19.80 -16.35 -15.17
C ARG A 202 19.94 -17.16 -16.46
N THR A 203 19.47 -18.40 -16.45
CA THR A 203 19.57 -19.29 -17.63
C THR A 203 18.62 -18.85 -18.74
N LEU A 204 17.61 -18.06 -18.41
CA LEU A 204 16.60 -17.55 -19.34
C LEU A 204 16.90 -16.13 -19.83
N PHE A 205 17.98 -15.47 -19.37
CA PHE A 205 18.35 -14.15 -19.86
C PHE A 205 18.72 -14.23 -21.34
N GLY A 206 18.05 -13.40 -22.16
CA GLY A 206 18.21 -13.40 -23.62
C GLY A 206 17.38 -14.49 -24.34
N ASP A 207 16.56 -15.25 -23.62
CA ASP A 207 15.60 -16.20 -24.17
C ASP A 207 14.16 -15.67 -24.00
N PRO A 208 13.56 -14.98 -24.98
CA PRO A 208 12.23 -14.38 -24.84
C PRO A 208 11.11 -15.40 -24.61
N ASP A 209 11.21 -16.59 -25.18
CA ASP A 209 10.19 -17.62 -25.02
C ASP A 209 10.29 -18.27 -23.64
N GLY A 210 11.49 -18.60 -23.17
CA GLY A 210 11.72 -19.08 -21.81
C GLY A 210 11.32 -18.06 -20.74
N GLN A 211 11.53 -16.78 -20.99
CA GLN A 211 11.09 -15.70 -20.08
C GLN A 211 9.57 -15.58 -20.01
N ARG A 212 8.88 -15.71 -21.14
CA ARG A 212 7.40 -15.74 -21.16
C ARG A 212 6.88 -16.92 -20.35
N ASP A 213 7.42 -18.11 -20.60
CA ASP A 213 7.05 -19.31 -19.85
C ASP A 213 7.33 -19.17 -18.34
N LEU A 214 8.42 -18.47 -17.96
CA LEU A 214 8.72 -18.17 -16.56
C LEU A 214 7.66 -17.27 -15.94
N VAL A 215 7.27 -16.19 -16.63
CA VAL A 215 6.22 -15.27 -16.15
C VAL A 215 4.90 -16.04 -15.98
N GLU A 216 4.47 -16.76 -16.99
CA GLU A 216 3.21 -17.54 -16.96
C GLU A 216 3.20 -18.57 -15.83
N ARG A 217 4.29 -19.35 -15.67
CA ARG A 217 4.42 -20.31 -14.57
C ARG A 217 4.38 -19.63 -13.21
N THR A 218 5.08 -18.51 -13.05
CA THR A 218 5.14 -17.76 -11.81
C THR A 218 3.76 -17.20 -11.45
N LEU A 219 3.02 -16.64 -12.41
CA LEU A 219 1.65 -16.16 -12.18
C LEU A 219 0.69 -17.30 -11.79
N ASN A 220 0.79 -18.45 -12.45
CA ASN A 220 -0.04 -19.63 -12.14
C ASN A 220 0.29 -20.23 -10.77
N GLU A 221 1.56 -20.24 -10.37
CA GLU A 221 2.03 -20.74 -9.07
C GLU A 221 1.60 -19.82 -7.94
N LEU A 222 1.86 -18.52 -8.07
CA LEU A 222 1.72 -17.54 -7.00
C LEU A 222 0.33 -16.91 -6.93
N ARG A 223 -0.40 -16.87 -8.03
CA ARG A 223 -1.71 -16.19 -8.17
C ARG A 223 -1.71 -14.78 -7.53
N PRO A 224 -0.81 -13.89 -7.98
CA PRO A 224 -0.72 -12.57 -7.40
C PRO A 224 -2.01 -11.77 -7.65
N THR A 225 -2.43 -11.00 -6.65
CA THR A 225 -3.56 -10.08 -6.78
C THR A 225 -3.15 -8.75 -7.41
N ILE A 226 -1.88 -8.37 -7.21
CA ILE A 226 -1.30 -7.14 -7.75
C ILE A 226 -0.04 -7.49 -8.53
N VAL A 227 0.06 -6.96 -9.76
CA VAL A 227 1.28 -7.06 -10.57
C VAL A 227 1.74 -5.67 -10.97
N PHE A 228 3.01 -5.37 -10.69
CA PHE A 228 3.72 -4.21 -11.19
C PHE A 228 4.58 -4.59 -12.38
N MET A 229 4.65 -3.71 -13.39
CA MET A 229 5.46 -3.91 -14.59
C MET A 229 5.97 -2.56 -15.12
N PRO A 230 7.02 -2.52 -15.97
CA PRO A 230 7.42 -1.27 -16.65
C PRO A 230 6.30 -0.70 -17.53
N ALA A 231 6.32 0.59 -17.78
CA ALA A 231 5.41 1.23 -18.73
C ALA A 231 5.49 0.62 -20.14
N LEU A 232 4.36 0.50 -20.83
CA LEU A 232 4.25 -0.14 -22.15
C LEU A 232 5.00 0.63 -23.26
N ASP A 233 5.11 1.94 -23.13
CA ASP A 233 5.76 2.84 -24.08
C ASP A 233 7.23 3.12 -23.75
N ASP A 234 7.87 2.29 -22.93
CA ASP A 234 9.27 2.46 -22.57
C ASP A 234 10.18 2.37 -23.81
N ARG A 235 11.21 3.23 -23.87
CA ARG A 235 12.16 3.29 -24.99
C ARG A 235 13.22 2.20 -24.91
N ASP A 236 13.51 1.69 -23.70
CA ASP A 236 14.42 0.57 -23.52
C ASP A 236 13.76 -0.74 -24.00
N PRO A 237 14.40 -1.49 -24.92
CA PRO A 237 13.82 -2.72 -25.46
C PRO A 237 13.54 -3.78 -24.40
N SER A 238 14.40 -3.93 -23.38
CA SER A 238 14.25 -4.93 -22.32
C SER A 238 13.04 -4.60 -21.44
N ARG A 239 12.85 -3.33 -21.09
CA ARG A 239 11.69 -2.86 -20.31
C ARG A 239 10.38 -3.02 -21.08
N ARG A 240 10.39 -2.63 -22.36
CA ARG A 240 9.21 -2.78 -23.23
C ARG A 240 8.83 -4.24 -23.43
N GLU A 241 9.81 -5.13 -23.61
CA GLU A 241 9.54 -6.57 -23.74
C GLU A 241 9.01 -7.15 -22.42
N ALA A 242 9.58 -6.76 -21.27
CA ALA A 242 9.08 -7.16 -19.97
C ALA A 242 7.62 -6.73 -19.76
N ALA A 243 7.29 -5.48 -20.11
CA ALA A 243 5.91 -4.99 -20.04
C ALA A 243 4.97 -5.80 -20.95
N ARG A 244 5.37 -6.06 -22.19
CA ARG A 244 4.55 -6.81 -23.16
C ARG A 244 4.30 -8.25 -22.73
N VAL A 245 5.32 -8.95 -22.28
CA VAL A 245 5.21 -10.34 -21.82
C VAL A 245 4.34 -10.43 -20.57
N THR A 246 4.56 -9.53 -19.61
CA THR A 246 3.79 -9.49 -18.37
C THR A 246 2.32 -9.19 -18.64
N LEU A 247 2.00 -8.18 -19.46
CA LEU A 247 0.62 -7.83 -19.77
C LEU A 247 -0.11 -8.99 -20.46
N ALA A 248 0.54 -9.69 -21.38
CA ALA A 248 -0.04 -10.83 -22.07
C ALA A 248 -0.39 -11.99 -21.12
N ALA A 249 0.43 -12.20 -20.09
CA ALA A 249 0.26 -13.28 -19.12
C ALA A 249 -0.70 -12.94 -17.97
N THR A 250 -0.98 -11.65 -17.70
CA THR A 250 -1.80 -11.20 -16.55
C THR A 250 -3.31 -11.14 -16.82
N THR A 251 -3.86 -12.01 -17.68
CA THR A 251 -5.30 -11.96 -18.07
C THR A 251 -6.27 -12.17 -16.91
N GLU A 252 -5.88 -12.89 -15.88
CA GLU A 252 -6.70 -13.20 -14.70
C GLU A 252 -6.28 -12.42 -13.44
N VAL A 253 -5.29 -11.53 -13.56
CA VAL A 253 -4.83 -10.72 -12.43
C VAL A 253 -5.78 -9.55 -12.20
N GLU A 254 -6.18 -9.35 -10.95
CA GLU A 254 -7.13 -8.32 -10.56
C GLU A 254 -6.60 -6.92 -10.82
N THR A 255 -5.39 -6.61 -10.37
CA THR A 255 -4.78 -5.28 -10.50
C THR A 255 -3.43 -5.35 -11.20
N VAL A 256 -3.30 -4.65 -12.34
CA VAL A 256 -2.03 -4.51 -13.07
C VAL A 256 -1.67 -3.04 -13.19
N LEU A 257 -0.51 -2.68 -12.66
CA LEU A 257 0.00 -1.31 -12.56
C LEU A 257 1.33 -1.19 -13.30
N ALA A 258 1.40 -0.26 -14.24
CA ALA A 258 2.65 0.07 -14.93
C ALA A 258 3.35 1.21 -14.21
N TYR A 259 4.64 1.05 -13.93
CA TYR A 259 5.48 2.05 -13.30
C TYR A 259 6.39 2.76 -14.30
N GLU A 260 6.74 4.00 -13.96
CA GLU A 260 7.67 4.82 -14.74
C GLU A 260 9.12 4.39 -14.50
N THR A 261 9.90 4.39 -15.57
CA THR A 261 11.36 4.25 -15.55
C THR A 261 12.03 5.49 -16.16
N ALA A 262 13.36 5.55 -16.13
CA ALA A 262 14.11 6.67 -16.72
C ALA A 262 13.94 6.81 -18.24
N THR A 263 13.47 5.78 -18.93
CA THR A 263 13.30 5.75 -20.39
C THR A 263 11.85 5.65 -20.83
N THR A 264 10.92 5.74 -19.89
CA THR A 264 9.48 5.79 -20.19
C THR A 264 9.16 6.93 -21.16
N GLY A 265 8.26 6.67 -22.11
CA GLY A 265 7.86 7.64 -23.13
C GLY A 265 7.02 8.79 -22.57
N PHE A 266 6.63 9.71 -23.46
CA PHE A 266 5.85 10.89 -23.06
C PHE A 266 4.34 10.61 -22.92
N ASP A 267 3.89 9.43 -23.31
CA ASP A 267 2.48 9.04 -23.23
C ASP A 267 2.10 8.39 -21.91
N PHE A 268 3.02 8.29 -20.95
CA PHE A 268 2.74 7.80 -19.60
C PHE A 268 1.71 8.69 -18.89
N LYS A 269 0.56 8.13 -18.54
CA LYS A 269 -0.60 8.84 -17.96
C LYS A 269 -1.02 8.19 -16.65
N PRO A 270 -0.29 8.43 -15.55
CA PRO A 270 -0.61 7.80 -14.29
C PRO A 270 -2.00 8.22 -13.79
N SER A 271 -2.72 7.26 -13.24
CA SER A 271 -4.04 7.39 -12.66
C SER A 271 -4.11 6.92 -11.21
N ARG A 272 -3.00 6.35 -10.69
CA ARG A 272 -2.83 5.91 -9.30
C ARG A 272 -1.59 6.53 -8.72
N PHE A 273 -1.71 7.02 -7.50
CA PHE A 273 -0.64 7.69 -6.76
C PHE A 273 -0.54 7.09 -5.37
N HIS A 274 0.65 6.62 -4.98
CA HIS A 274 0.89 6.03 -3.68
C HIS A 274 1.83 6.93 -2.87
N ASP A 275 1.37 7.40 -1.71
CA ASP A 275 2.19 8.13 -0.75
C ASP A 275 3.29 7.21 -0.20
N ILE A 276 4.55 7.60 -0.41
CA ILE A 276 5.73 6.82 0.00
C ILE A 276 6.66 7.59 0.94
N ARG A 277 6.17 8.66 1.58
CA ARG A 277 7.01 9.47 2.49
C ARG A 277 7.60 8.65 3.63
N ALA A 278 6.85 7.68 4.14
CA ALA A 278 7.32 6.81 5.22
C ALA A 278 8.39 5.82 4.73
N GLU A 279 8.31 5.38 3.48
CA GLU A 279 9.16 4.36 2.86
C GLU A 279 10.37 4.96 2.14
N MET A 280 10.38 6.28 1.90
CA MET A 280 11.39 6.94 1.07
C MET A 280 12.82 6.67 1.55
N VAL A 281 13.06 6.69 2.85
CA VAL A 281 14.41 6.47 3.40
C VAL A 281 14.95 5.10 3.01
N LEU A 282 14.18 4.03 3.20
CA LEU A 282 14.57 2.67 2.85
C LEU A 282 14.65 2.47 1.33
N LYS A 283 13.76 3.08 0.55
CA LYS A 283 13.84 3.07 -0.91
C LYS A 283 15.16 3.67 -1.39
N LEU A 284 15.58 4.81 -0.85
CA LEU A 284 16.85 5.45 -1.22
C LEU A 284 18.06 4.60 -0.80
N GLU A 285 17.98 3.92 0.35
CA GLU A 285 19.02 3.00 0.82
C GLU A 285 19.13 1.78 -0.10
N ALA A 286 18.02 1.18 -0.51
CA ALA A 286 17.98 0.08 -1.47
C ALA A 286 18.63 0.46 -2.81
N LEU A 287 18.32 1.64 -3.35
CA LEU A 287 18.96 2.14 -4.57
C LEU A 287 20.45 2.48 -4.38
N ALA A 288 20.85 2.94 -3.19
CA ALA A 288 22.26 3.20 -2.88
C ALA A 288 23.12 1.93 -2.92
N ALA A 289 22.54 0.75 -2.71
CA ALA A 289 23.25 -0.53 -2.81
C ALA A 289 23.90 -0.74 -4.18
N TYR A 290 23.27 -0.26 -5.26
CA TYR A 290 23.84 -0.34 -6.62
C TYR A 290 25.13 0.50 -6.75
N GLN A 291 25.14 1.70 -6.19
CA GLN A 291 26.35 2.54 -6.19
C GLN A 291 27.44 1.94 -5.30
N ALA A 292 27.09 1.36 -4.16
CA ALA A 292 28.03 0.79 -3.20
C ALA A 292 28.84 -0.39 -3.77
N VAL A 293 28.27 -1.12 -4.73
CA VAL A 293 28.98 -2.22 -5.41
C VAL A 293 29.58 -1.81 -6.78
N GLY A 294 29.56 -0.53 -7.13
CA GLY A 294 30.21 0.01 -8.32
C GLY A 294 29.34 0.01 -9.59
N VAL A 295 28.03 -0.21 -9.49
CA VAL A 295 27.13 -0.10 -10.64
C VAL A 295 26.98 1.36 -11.07
N ALA A 296 27.40 1.68 -12.29
CA ALA A 296 27.47 3.05 -12.82
C ALA A 296 26.17 3.50 -13.53
N ARG A 297 25.01 3.03 -13.10
CA ARG A 297 23.71 3.40 -13.68
C ARG A 297 23.19 4.70 -13.09
N VAL A 298 23.01 5.72 -13.95
CA VAL A 298 22.54 7.06 -13.55
C VAL A 298 21.07 7.01 -13.13
N ASP A 299 20.27 6.19 -13.80
CA ASP A 299 18.85 5.99 -13.57
C ASP A 299 18.52 5.37 -12.20
N LEU A 300 19.47 4.63 -11.60
CA LEU A 300 19.31 4.05 -10.26
C LEU A 300 19.86 4.93 -9.12
N ARG A 301 20.25 6.16 -9.41
CA ARG A 301 20.74 7.05 -8.33
C ARG A 301 19.61 7.46 -7.39
N PRO A 302 19.80 7.40 -6.06
CA PRO A 302 18.79 7.78 -5.08
C PRO A 302 18.14 9.15 -5.33
N ARG A 303 18.95 10.15 -5.74
CA ARG A 303 18.46 11.49 -6.09
C ARG A 303 17.44 11.50 -7.25
N MET A 304 17.51 10.53 -8.15
CA MET A 304 16.54 10.43 -9.25
C MET A 304 15.20 9.94 -8.73
N ALA A 305 15.19 8.91 -7.87
CA ALA A 305 13.96 8.44 -7.23
C ALA A 305 13.26 9.55 -6.45
N GLN A 306 14.01 10.33 -5.70
CA GLN A 306 13.46 11.47 -4.96
C GLN A 306 12.92 12.57 -5.90
N ALA A 307 13.60 12.84 -7.01
CA ALA A 307 13.12 13.80 -8.00
C ALA A 307 11.81 13.36 -8.66
N TYR A 308 11.68 12.08 -9.03
CA TYR A 308 10.44 11.51 -9.58
C TYR A 308 9.30 11.56 -8.54
N ALA A 309 9.57 11.13 -7.31
CA ALA A 309 8.56 11.13 -6.26
C ALA A 309 7.99 12.54 -5.98
N ARG A 310 8.86 13.56 -5.94
CA ARG A 310 8.44 14.96 -5.77
C ARG A 310 7.75 15.53 -7.02
N TYR A 311 8.19 15.10 -8.20
CA TYR A 311 7.54 15.53 -9.44
C TYR A 311 6.08 15.10 -9.48
N TRP A 312 5.79 13.86 -9.13
CA TRP A 312 4.42 13.34 -9.08
C TRP A 312 3.66 13.80 -7.85
N GLY A 313 4.35 14.04 -6.72
CA GLY A 313 3.76 14.58 -5.49
C GLY A 313 3.08 15.94 -5.64
N ARG A 314 3.38 16.69 -6.73
CA ARG A 314 2.71 17.97 -7.02
C ARG A 314 1.23 17.84 -7.40
N PHE A 315 0.78 16.65 -7.80
CA PHE A 315 -0.63 16.41 -8.14
C PHE A 315 -1.47 15.99 -6.93
N GLU A 316 -0.78 15.60 -5.86
CA GLU A 316 -1.36 15.19 -4.59
C GLU A 316 -0.61 15.92 -3.48
N ASP A 317 -1.28 16.39 -2.46
CA ASP A 317 -0.63 17.12 -1.34
C ASP A 317 0.25 16.22 -0.47
N PHE A 318 0.76 15.11 -1.01
CA PHE A 318 1.57 14.13 -0.30
C PHE A 318 3.07 14.41 -0.26
N GLY A 319 3.59 15.21 -1.17
CA GLY A 319 5.03 15.59 -1.23
C GLY A 319 5.93 14.57 -1.92
N GLU A 320 5.87 13.29 -1.61
CA GLU A 320 6.64 12.22 -2.25
C GLU A 320 5.75 11.02 -2.54
N VAL A 321 5.49 10.75 -3.84
CA VAL A 321 4.60 9.67 -4.30
C VAL A 321 5.24 8.84 -5.41
N GLU A 322 4.81 7.61 -5.55
CA GLU A 322 4.99 6.81 -6.74
C GLU A 322 3.73 6.85 -7.58
N ALA A 323 3.89 6.97 -8.89
CA ALA A 323 2.81 7.15 -9.85
C ALA A 323 2.71 5.94 -10.78
N PHE A 324 1.49 5.46 -11.01
CA PHE A 324 1.22 4.27 -11.78
C PHE A 324 0.13 4.51 -12.82
N GLU A 325 0.34 3.94 -13.99
CA GLU A 325 -0.70 3.80 -14.99
C GLU A 325 -1.47 2.49 -14.72
N GLN A 326 -2.77 2.59 -14.44
CA GLN A 326 -3.59 1.40 -14.25
C GLN A 326 -3.91 0.78 -15.61
N VAL A 327 -3.28 -0.34 -15.92
CA VAL A 327 -3.43 -1.04 -17.21
C VAL A 327 -4.64 -1.95 -17.17
N ARG A 328 -4.95 -2.53 -16.01
CA ARG A 328 -6.15 -3.32 -15.76
C ARG A 328 -6.69 -3.03 -14.36
N ALA A 329 -8.01 -2.91 -14.26
CA ALA A 329 -8.74 -2.81 -13.00
C ALA A 329 -9.70 -4.00 -12.87
N PRO A 330 -10.11 -4.33 -11.63
CA PRO A 330 -11.12 -5.34 -11.37
C PRO A 330 -12.47 -4.99 -11.98
#